data_b74e86d349b9affde8b3ae4bb46f3106
#
_entry.id   b74e86d349b9affde8b3ae4bb46f3106
#
_cell.length_a   1.000
_cell.length_b   1.000
_cell.length_c   1.000
_cell.angle_alpha   90.00
_cell.angle_beta   90.00
_cell.angle_gamma   90.00
#
_symmetry.space_group_name_H-M   'P 1'
#
loop_
_entity.id
_entity.type
_entity.pdbx_description
1 polymer ?
#
loop_
_entity_poly.entity_id
_entity_poly.type
_entity_poly.pdbx_seq_one_letter_code
_entity_poly.pdbx_strand_id
1 'polypeptide(L)'
;MDTLGVLAVLGGLLALATVLGVAWKSRQGRVSRLSSSRPADVPLDLIDTKAVFTLLQFSGPFCSYCAAMRRVLEDATHRFDEALAHREIDITDYPDVVSALRISQTPTTVLVDATGHIHARIQGAAKPAVVDHEIQQALESRKVASDEYLI
;
A
#
# COMPACT_ATOMS: atom_id res chain seq x y z
N MET A 1 5.11 35.93 33.84
CA MET A 1 5.53 34.61 33.38
C MET A 1 7.04 34.62 33.32
N ASP A 2 7.69 33.82 34.17
CA ASP A 2 9.14 33.79 34.24
C ASP A 2 9.73 33.21 32.93
N THR A 3 10.84 33.78 32.49
CA THR A 3 11.55 33.33 31.26
C THR A 3 11.80 31.80 31.28
N LEU A 4 12.03 31.24 32.45
CA LEU A 4 12.20 29.80 32.66
C LEU A 4 10.92 29.02 32.34
N GLY A 5 9.76 29.54 32.71
CA GLY A 5 8.45 28.92 32.40
C GLY A 5 8.14 28.92 30.91
N VAL A 6 8.46 30.02 30.21
CA VAL A 6 8.29 30.10 28.75
C VAL A 6 9.19 29.10 28.03
N LEU A 7 10.45 29.00 28.45
CA LEU A 7 11.39 28.02 27.86
C LEU A 7 10.97 26.57 28.09
N ALA A 8 10.42 26.25 29.29
CA ALA A 8 9.92 24.91 29.58
C ALA A 8 8.69 24.55 28.70
N VAL A 9 7.77 25.50 28.50
CA VAL A 9 6.59 25.29 27.64
C VAL A 9 7.00 25.10 26.17
N LEU A 10 7.90 25.94 25.67
CA LEU A 10 8.40 25.82 24.28
C LEU A 10 9.14 24.49 24.06
N GLY A 11 10.00 24.10 25.01
CA GLY A 11 10.69 22.83 24.97
C GLY A 11 9.72 21.62 24.98
N GLY A 12 8.68 21.68 25.80
CA GLY A 12 7.63 20.67 25.86
C GLY A 12 6.83 20.54 24.56
N LEU A 13 6.45 21.67 23.97
CA LEU A 13 5.74 21.69 22.68
C LEU A 13 6.62 21.14 21.54
N LEU A 14 7.90 21.50 21.52
CA LEU A 14 8.83 21.00 20.50
C LEU A 14 9.02 19.47 20.63
N ALA A 15 9.20 18.96 21.84
CA ALA A 15 9.31 17.53 22.09
C ALA A 15 8.05 16.79 21.67
N LEU A 16 6.86 17.30 22.02
CA LEU A 16 5.58 16.70 21.64
C LEU A 16 5.41 16.69 20.11
N ALA A 17 5.70 17.80 19.41
CA ALA A 17 5.63 17.87 17.96
C ALA A 17 6.58 16.89 17.28
N THR A 18 7.79 16.71 17.83
CA THR A 18 8.77 15.76 17.31
C THR A 18 8.28 14.32 17.49
N VAL A 19 7.77 13.97 18.66
CA VAL A 19 7.21 12.61 18.92
C VAL A 19 6.03 12.31 18.01
N LEU A 20 5.10 13.27 17.84
CA LEU A 20 3.96 13.11 16.94
C LEU A 20 4.41 12.97 15.48
N GLY A 21 5.40 13.76 15.05
CA GLY A 21 5.95 13.70 13.68
C GLY A 21 6.63 12.35 13.40
N VAL A 22 7.41 11.84 14.33
CA VAL A 22 8.06 10.53 14.22
C VAL A 22 7.02 9.41 14.24
N ALA A 23 6.02 9.47 15.12
CA ALA A 23 4.93 8.50 15.19
C ALA A 23 4.09 8.49 13.92
N TRP A 24 3.84 9.65 13.31
CA TRP A 24 3.16 9.74 12.03
C TRP A 24 4.00 9.12 10.90
N LYS A 25 5.28 9.49 10.83
CA LYS A 25 6.21 8.95 9.83
C LYS A 25 6.37 7.44 9.91
N SER A 26 6.34 6.86 11.10
CA SER A 26 6.45 5.39 11.31
C SER A 26 5.18 4.63 10.88
N ARG A 27 4.05 5.32 10.70
CA ARG A 27 2.80 4.72 10.21
C ARG A 27 2.69 4.71 8.68
N GLN A 28 3.51 5.49 7.98
CA GLN A 28 3.56 5.47 6.51
C GLN A 28 4.36 4.25 6.03
N GLY A 29 3.93 3.64 4.94
CA GLY A 29 4.56 2.44 4.38
C GLY A 29 4.30 1.17 5.19
N ARG A 30 3.27 1.15 6.05
CA ARG A 30 2.87 -0.08 6.75
C ARG A 30 2.36 -1.11 5.76
N VAL A 31 3.04 -2.24 5.74
CA VAL A 31 2.56 -3.43 5.04
C VAL A 31 1.70 -4.22 6.00
N SER A 32 0.47 -4.52 5.60
CA SER A 32 -0.41 -5.45 6.29
C SER A 32 -0.63 -6.66 5.39
N ARG A 33 -0.11 -7.81 5.80
CA ARG A 33 -0.49 -9.08 5.21
C ARG A 33 -1.83 -9.47 5.79
N LEU A 34 -2.82 -9.61 4.92
CA LEU A 34 -4.14 -10.06 5.32
C LEU A 34 -4.06 -11.57 5.55
N SER A 35 -3.82 -11.97 6.80
CA SER A 35 -4.05 -13.34 7.22
C SER A 35 -5.54 -13.65 7.08
N SER A 36 -5.88 -14.45 6.08
CA SER A 36 -7.07 -15.31 5.90
C SER A 36 -8.43 -14.95 6.53
N SER A 37 -8.73 -13.68 6.77
CA SER A 37 -10.11 -13.25 7.04
C SER A 37 -10.70 -12.85 5.70
N ARG A 38 -11.58 -13.69 5.14
CA ARG A 38 -12.33 -13.57 3.89
C ARG A 38 -12.08 -12.23 3.20
N PRO A 39 -11.19 -12.14 2.20
CA PRO A 39 -10.96 -10.90 1.47
C PRO A 39 -12.28 -10.55 0.79
N ALA A 40 -12.70 -9.31 0.87
CA ALA A 40 -13.61 -8.81 -0.13
C ALA A 40 -12.85 -8.97 -1.46
N ASP A 41 -13.31 -9.88 -2.29
CA ASP A 41 -12.67 -10.15 -3.58
C ASP A 41 -12.68 -8.85 -4.37
N VAL A 42 -11.51 -8.50 -4.91
CA VAL A 42 -11.40 -7.33 -5.78
C VAL A 42 -12.17 -7.65 -7.07
N PRO A 43 -13.05 -6.75 -7.55
CA PRO A 43 -13.74 -6.94 -8.82
C PRO A 43 -12.75 -7.24 -9.95
N LEU A 44 -13.03 -8.27 -10.75
CA LEU A 44 -12.11 -8.75 -11.80
C LEU A 44 -11.89 -7.72 -12.92
N ASP A 45 -12.83 -6.79 -13.12
CA ASP A 45 -12.71 -5.69 -14.09
C ASP A 45 -11.65 -4.66 -13.69
N LEU A 46 -11.22 -4.65 -12.42
CA LEU A 46 -10.14 -3.82 -11.92
C LEU A 46 -8.75 -4.48 -12.02
N ILE A 47 -8.71 -5.77 -12.38
CA ILE A 47 -7.50 -6.58 -12.39
C ILE A 47 -7.04 -6.84 -13.82
N ASP A 48 -5.75 -6.76 -14.07
CA ASP A 48 -5.18 -7.24 -15.33
C ASP A 48 -4.95 -8.75 -15.24
N THR A 49 -5.83 -9.53 -15.89
CA THR A 49 -5.76 -10.99 -15.86
C THR A 49 -4.60 -11.58 -16.68
N LYS A 50 -3.87 -10.76 -17.44
CA LYS A 50 -2.68 -11.20 -18.18
C LYS A 50 -1.43 -11.20 -17.30
N ALA A 51 -1.38 -10.32 -16.29
CA ALA A 51 -0.30 -10.28 -15.33
C ALA A 51 -0.49 -11.33 -14.22
N VAL A 52 0.61 -11.73 -13.59
CA VAL A 52 0.58 -12.62 -12.42
C VAL A 52 -0.05 -11.93 -11.23
N PHE A 53 0.28 -10.66 -11.04
CA PHE A 53 -0.29 -9.77 -10.03
C PHE A 53 -0.62 -8.40 -10.60
N THR A 54 -1.61 -7.75 -10.03
CA THR A 54 -1.95 -6.35 -10.29
C THR A 54 -1.71 -5.53 -9.02
N LEU A 55 -0.98 -4.43 -9.16
CA LEU A 55 -0.81 -3.40 -8.15
C LEU A 55 -1.94 -2.38 -8.31
N LEU A 56 -2.98 -2.49 -7.48
CA LEU A 56 -4.08 -1.52 -7.46
C LEU A 56 -3.75 -0.38 -6.50
N GLN A 57 -3.53 0.82 -7.03
CA GLN A 57 -3.30 2.02 -6.25
C GLN A 57 -4.59 2.81 -6.08
N PHE A 58 -5.08 2.92 -4.86
CA PHE A 58 -6.20 3.79 -4.52
C PHE A 58 -5.70 5.20 -4.25
N SER A 59 -6.17 6.13 -5.07
CA SER A 59 -5.81 7.55 -5.06
C SER A 59 -7.03 8.42 -4.80
N GLY A 60 -6.83 9.66 -4.42
CA GLY A 60 -7.89 10.63 -4.23
C GLY A 60 -7.48 12.04 -4.67
N PRO A 61 -8.43 12.97 -4.83
CA PRO A 61 -8.19 14.29 -5.42
C PRO A 61 -7.21 15.18 -4.62
N PHE A 62 -7.07 14.94 -3.31
CA PHE A 62 -6.18 15.72 -2.43
C PHE A 62 -4.99 14.91 -1.90
N CYS A 63 -4.56 13.90 -2.64
CA CYS A 63 -3.50 13.00 -2.23
C CYS A 63 -2.11 13.50 -2.65
N SER A 64 -1.39 14.14 -1.75
CA SER A 64 -0.05 14.70 -2.02
C SER A 64 1.01 13.66 -2.37
N TYR A 65 0.86 12.41 -1.93
CA TYR A 65 1.84 11.34 -2.14
C TYR A 65 1.46 10.35 -3.25
N CYS A 66 0.27 10.46 -3.84
CA CYS A 66 -0.18 9.51 -4.85
C CYS A 66 0.69 9.52 -6.11
N ALA A 67 1.09 10.70 -6.60
CA ALA A 67 1.98 10.82 -7.76
C ALA A 67 3.37 10.21 -7.50
N ALA A 68 3.91 10.37 -6.29
CA ALA A 68 5.18 9.74 -5.92
C ALA A 68 5.05 8.21 -5.84
N MET A 69 3.97 7.71 -5.26
CA MET A 69 3.71 6.27 -5.17
C MET A 69 3.48 5.66 -6.55
N ARG A 70 2.74 6.33 -7.44
CA ARG A 70 2.55 5.89 -8.83
C ARG A 70 3.89 5.61 -9.52
N ARG A 71 4.84 6.54 -9.45
CA ARG A 71 6.19 6.35 -10.06
C ARG A 71 6.90 5.13 -9.49
N VAL A 72 6.84 4.90 -8.18
CA VAL A 72 7.43 3.72 -7.54
C VAL A 72 6.81 2.43 -8.08
N LEU A 73 5.49 2.41 -8.28
CA LEU A 73 4.77 1.25 -8.80
C LEU A 73 5.03 1.02 -10.29
N GLU A 74 5.06 2.10 -11.10
CA GLU A 74 5.43 2.04 -12.51
C GLU A 74 6.87 1.52 -12.68
N ASP A 75 7.82 2.03 -11.90
CA ASP A 75 9.19 1.52 -11.90
C ASP A 75 9.24 0.03 -11.48
N ALA A 76 8.39 -0.41 -10.55
CA ALA A 76 8.29 -1.82 -10.18
C ALA A 76 7.77 -2.67 -11.34
N THR A 77 6.74 -2.23 -12.09
CA THR A 77 6.27 -2.98 -13.26
C THR A 77 7.36 -3.15 -14.30
N HIS A 78 8.20 -2.14 -14.52
CA HIS A 78 9.34 -2.26 -15.44
C HIS A 78 10.42 -3.24 -14.94
N ARG A 79 10.62 -3.38 -13.62
CA ARG A 79 11.61 -4.33 -13.06
C ARG A 79 11.13 -5.77 -13.06
N PHE A 80 9.83 -5.98 -12.89
CA PHE A 80 9.23 -7.34 -12.82
C PHE A 80 8.52 -7.75 -14.11
N ASP A 81 8.54 -6.89 -15.12
CA ASP A 81 8.04 -7.11 -16.47
C ASP A 81 6.62 -7.70 -16.52
N GLU A 82 6.35 -8.71 -17.34
CA GLU A 82 5.03 -9.31 -17.53
C GLU A 82 4.40 -9.91 -16.25
N ALA A 83 5.17 -10.06 -15.17
CA ALA A 83 4.64 -10.54 -13.89
C ALA A 83 3.71 -9.54 -13.20
N LEU A 84 3.83 -8.25 -13.50
CA LEU A 84 3.10 -7.18 -12.82
C LEU A 84 2.37 -6.25 -13.78
N ALA A 85 1.14 -5.89 -13.40
CA ALA A 85 0.43 -4.73 -13.92
C ALA A 85 0.24 -3.69 -12.82
N HIS A 86 0.14 -2.41 -13.19
CA HIS A 86 -0.23 -1.33 -12.30
C HIS A 86 -1.50 -0.65 -12.80
N ARG A 87 -2.43 -0.41 -11.88
CA ARG A 87 -3.65 0.35 -12.15
C ARG A 87 -3.94 1.31 -11.01
N GLU A 88 -4.14 2.57 -11.34
CA GLU A 88 -4.59 3.60 -10.39
C GLU A 88 -6.11 3.73 -10.44
N ILE A 89 -6.73 3.84 -9.27
CA ILE A 89 -8.17 3.91 -9.07
C ILE A 89 -8.47 5.14 -8.23
N ASP A 90 -9.33 6.03 -8.72
CA ASP A 90 -9.85 7.12 -7.90
C ASP A 90 -10.91 6.57 -6.94
N ILE A 91 -10.75 6.87 -5.66
CA ILE A 91 -11.68 6.44 -4.60
C ILE A 91 -13.09 6.99 -4.78
N THR A 92 -13.25 8.07 -5.53
CA THR A 92 -14.55 8.68 -5.82
C THR A 92 -15.35 7.91 -6.85
N ASP A 93 -14.68 7.19 -7.75
CA ASP A 93 -15.32 6.42 -8.82
C ASP A 93 -15.78 5.03 -8.35
N TYR A 94 -15.17 4.50 -7.27
CA TYR A 94 -15.41 3.14 -6.78
C TYR A 94 -15.72 3.08 -5.27
N PRO A 95 -16.74 3.81 -4.77
CA PRO A 95 -17.02 3.91 -3.34
C PRO A 95 -17.35 2.57 -2.68
N ASP A 96 -17.99 1.65 -3.39
CA ASP A 96 -18.33 0.32 -2.89
C ASP A 96 -17.09 -0.55 -2.68
N VAL A 97 -16.13 -0.50 -3.62
CA VAL A 97 -14.85 -1.21 -3.53
C VAL A 97 -14.01 -0.63 -2.39
N VAL A 98 -13.96 0.69 -2.28
CA VAL A 98 -13.27 1.41 -1.20
C VAL A 98 -13.80 0.98 0.17
N SER A 99 -15.13 0.89 0.30
CA SER A 99 -15.80 0.46 1.53
C SER A 99 -15.52 -1.02 1.83
N ALA A 100 -15.72 -1.91 0.84
CA ALA A 100 -15.51 -3.36 0.98
C ALA A 100 -14.05 -3.68 1.37
N LEU A 101 -13.09 -3.00 0.75
CA LEU A 101 -11.67 -3.15 1.04
C LEU A 101 -11.21 -2.35 2.27
N ARG A 102 -12.09 -1.58 2.91
CA ARG A 102 -11.78 -0.71 4.05
C ARG A 102 -10.59 0.20 3.79
N ILE A 103 -10.60 0.87 2.63
CA ILE A 103 -9.57 1.86 2.29
C ILE A 103 -9.85 3.12 3.12
N SER A 104 -8.98 3.43 4.07
CA SER A 104 -9.16 4.54 5.02
C SER A 104 -8.22 5.71 4.77
N GLN A 105 -7.28 5.56 3.86
CA GLN A 105 -6.31 6.62 3.50
C GLN A 105 -5.79 6.42 2.08
N THR A 106 -5.30 7.50 1.47
CA THR A 106 -4.63 7.50 0.17
C THR A 106 -3.19 8.03 0.28
N PRO A 107 -2.23 7.48 -0.48
CA PRO A 107 -2.40 6.29 -1.31
C PRO A 107 -2.52 5.02 -0.47
N THR A 108 -3.31 4.05 -0.91
CA THR A 108 -3.24 2.66 -0.46
C THR A 108 -3.06 1.80 -1.70
N THR A 109 -2.09 0.89 -1.67
CA THR A 109 -1.83 -0.06 -2.76
C THR A 109 -2.13 -1.47 -2.28
N VAL A 110 -2.86 -2.25 -3.06
CA VAL A 110 -3.06 -3.68 -2.82
C VAL A 110 -2.44 -4.49 -3.95
N LEU A 111 -1.71 -5.54 -3.58
CA LEU A 111 -1.17 -6.53 -4.50
C LEU A 111 -2.18 -7.66 -4.60
N VAL A 112 -2.77 -7.84 -5.77
CA VAL A 112 -3.87 -8.77 -6.02
C VAL A 112 -3.51 -9.70 -7.17
N ASP A 113 -3.88 -10.99 -7.07
CA ASP A 113 -3.70 -11.95 -8.16
C ASP A 113 -4.88 -11.93 -9.15
N ALA A 114 -4.76 -12.69 -10.23
CA ALA A 114 -5.76 -12.79 -11.28
C ALA A 114 -7.12 -13.36 -10.80
N THR A 115 -7.19 -13.93 -9.60
CA THR A 115 -8.44 -14.46 -8.99
C THR A 115 -9.12 -13.45 -8.09
N GLY A 116 -8.51 -12.27 -7.84
CA GLY A 116 -9.02 -11.25 -6.92
C GLY A 116 -8.51 -11.37 -5.50
N HIS A 117 -7.65 -12.35 -5.21
CA HIS A 117 -7.09 -12.54 -3.89
C HIS A 117 -5.99 -11.52 -3.58
N ILE A 118 -6.06 -10.90 -2.40
CA ILE A 118 -5.12 -9.88 -1.95
C ILE A 118 -3.97 -10.54 -1.18
N HIS A 119 -2.75 -10.38 -1.67
CA HIS A 119 -1.52 -10.90 -1.06
C HIS A 119 -0.88 -9.92 -0.09
N ALA A 120 -0.88 -8.62 -0.44
CA ALA A 120 -0.29 -7.58 0.38
C ALA A 120 -1.07 -6.27 0.27
N ARG A 121 -1.00 -5.46 1.32
CA ARG A 121 -1.54 -4.11 1.36
C ARG A 121 -0.49 -3.16 1.91
N ILE A 122 -0.21 -2.10 1.16
CA ILE A 122 0.72 -1.03 1.51
C ILE A 122 -0.08 0.24 1.75
N GLN A 123 -0.02 0.77 2.95
CA GLN A 123 -0.72 2.01 3.33
C GLN A 123 0.23 3.20 3.31
N GLY A 124 -0.15 4.26 2.60
CA GLY A 124 0.68 5.44 2.40
C GLY A 124 1.76 5.22 1.34
N ALA A 125 2.64 6.21 1.17
CA ALA A 125 3.78 6.11 0.28
C ALA A 125 4.84 5.17 0.86
N ALA A 126 5.35 4.26 0.03
CA ALA A 126 6.39 3.32 0.39
C ALA A 126 7.66 3.55 -0.44
N LYS A 127 8.80 3.12 0.09
CA LYS A 127 10.06 3.10 -0.65
C LYS A 127 10.05 1.96 -1.66
N PRO A 128 10.76 2.09 -2.80
CA PRO A 128 10.88 1.02 -3.80
C PRO A 128 11.25 -0.34 -3.20
N ALA A 129 12.22 -0.40 -2.29
CA ALA A 129 12.65 -1.64 -1.66
C ALA A 129 11.54 -2.35 -0.86
N VAL A 130 10.57 -1.61 -0.29
CA VAL A 130 9.43 -2.19 0.43
C VAL A 130 8.46 -2.82 -0.57
N VAL A 131 8.18 -2.13 -1.67
CA VAL A 131 7.32 -2.61 -2.74
C VAL A 131 7.92 -3.88 -3.37
N ASP A 132 9.20 -3.83 -3.74
CA ASP A 132 9.92 -4.95 -4.35
C ASP A 132 9.92 -6.19 -3.44
N HIS A 133 10.13 -5.99 -2.15
CA HIS A 133 10.11 -7.07 -1.16
C HIS A 133 8.75 -7.79 -1.10
N GLU A 134 7.64 -7.04 -1.08
CA GLU A 134 6.30 -7.62 -1.04
C GLU A 134 5.95 -8.37 -2.33
N ILE A 135 6.37 -7.83 -3.48
CA ILE A 135 6.21 -8.48 -4.78
C ILE A 135 6.97 -9.81 -4.82
N GLN A 136 8.25 -9.79 -4.44
CA GLN A 136 9.09 -11.01 -4.42
C GLN A 136 8.49 -12.08 -3.52
N GLN A 137 8.03 -11.72 -2.32
CA GLN A 137 7.40 -12.68 -1.41
C GLN A 137 6.11 -13.27 -1.97
N ALA A 138 5.28 -12.46 -2.65
CA ALA A 138 4.07 -12.95 -3.29
C ALA A 138 4.40 -13.91 -4.44
N LEU A 139 5.40 -13.60 -5.26
CA LEU A 139 5.86 -14.46 -6.35
C LEU A 139 6.43 -15.80 -5.83
N GLU A 140 7.23 -15.77 -4.76
CA GLU A 140 7.76 -16.98 -4.13
C GLU A 140 6.65 -17.85 -3.53
N SER A 141 5.70 -17.25 -2.80
CA SER A 141 4.57 -17.96 -2.22
C SER A 141 3.72 -18.66 -3.28
N ARG A 142 3.52 -18.01 -4.43
CA ARG A 142 2.80 -18.60 -5.56
C ARG A 142 3.57 -19.77 -6.19
N LYS A 143 4.89 -19.65 -6.31
CA LYS A 143 5.74 -20.71 -6.85
C LYS A 143 5.68 -21.98 -5.99
N VAL A 144 5.79 -21.84 -4.67
CA VAL A 144 5.68 -22.95 -3.73
C VAL A 144 4.30 -23.63 -3.83
N ALA A 145 3.22 -22.85 -3.91
CA ALA A 145 1.87 -23.41 -4.06
C ALA A 145 1.70 -24.17 -5.39
N SER A 146 2.33 -23.73 -6.49
CA SER A 146 2.27 -24.42 -7.77
C SER A 146 3.04 -25.74 -7.77
N ASP A 147 4.18 -25.79 -7.07
CA ASP A 147 5.01 -27.01 -6.97
C ASP A 147 4.35 -28.09 -6.09
N GLU A 148 3.55 -27.71 -5.10
CA GLU A 148 2.83 -28.63 -4.21
C GLU A 148 1.67 -29.37 -4.92
N TYR A 149 1.11 -28.79 -5.99
CA TYR A 149 0.05 -29.42 -6.81
C TYR A 149 0.58 -30.39 -7.87
N LEU A 150 1.90 -30.50 -8.06
CA LEU A 150 2.54 -31.35 -9.07
C LEU A 150 3.09 -32.69 -8.51
N ILE A 151 2.86 -32.97 -7.23
CA ILE A 151 3.16 -34.25 -6.56
C ILE A 151 1.83 -34.96 -6.27
#